data_5b68c3e13c6b03b29391e898cc05f49f
#
_entry.id   5b68c3e13c6b03b29391e898cc05f49f
#
_cell.length_a   1.000
_cell.length_b   1.000
_cell.length_c   1.000
_cell.angle_alpha   90.00
_cell.angle_beta   90.00
_cell.angle_gamma   90.00
#
_symmetry.space_group_name_H-M   'P 1'
#
loop_
_entity.id
_entity.type
_entity.pdbx_description
1 polymer ?
#
loop_
_entity_poly.entity_id
_entity_poly.type
_entity_poly.pdbx_seq_one_letter_code
_entity_poly.pdbx_strand_id
1 'polypeptide(L)'
;ETVSSLRFTGPETYEAVRIEDSGASYSSEDVYFKKDEENLLPLDPVQVDEYIRTLQNLDLSDYASYYVSEEEWSTYGLDAPELSLEADYTFENEDKENVSGTLTVSVSRDPKEKEKAEKKENSEENSGEEEEITAYARVNNSQIAYKLTAEDYKGLMAMKYDDLRHKEVFWGDTEEITGIDISLEGADYSLTSKGKKDDRTWTYQEEEIETDELFSALKGLKADCFTEEESGQKEEIRLTLHLDNEVSPQVTIVLYRYDGSSCLAEADGKTVSLIPRSQAVDLIEAVNTIVLGNTED
;
A
#
# COMPACT_ATOMS: atom_id res chain seq x y z
N GLU A 1 -3.03 -15.98 16.03
CA GLU A 1 -1.63 -15.76 15.63
C GLU A 1 -1.47 -14.31 15.19
N THR A 2 -0.44 -13.62 15.68
CA THR A 2 -0.14 -12.23 15.35
C THR A 2 1.30 -12.15 14.88
N VAL A 3 1.51 -11.60 13.68
CA VAL A 3 2.84 -11.29 13.16
C VAL A 3 3.25 -9.90 13.68
N SER A 4 4.35 -9.83 14.38
CA SER A 4 4.86 -8.60 15.01
C SER A 4 5.90 -7.88 14.15
N SER A 5 6.62 -8.61 13.29
CA SER A 5 7.54 -8.03 12.32
C SER A 5 7.73 -8.92 11.11
N LEU A 6 8.02 -8.27 9.96
CA LEU A 6 8.45 -8.88 8.72
C LEU A 6 9.73 -8.21 8.28
N ARG A 7 10.83 -8.95 8.17
CA ARG A 7 12.10 -8.46 7.65
C ARG A 7 12.34 -9.03 6.27
N PHE A 8 12.42 -8.15 5.30
CA PHE A 8 12.61 -8.47 3.89
C PHE A 8 14.05 -8.19 3.47
N THR A 9 14.63 -9.12 2.73
CA THR A 9 15.92 -8.96 2.03
C THR A 9 15.73 -9.51 0.63
N GLY A 10 15.73 -8.63 -0.37
CA GLY A 10 15.44 -9.02 -1.76
C GLY A 10 15.29 -7.82 -2.68
N PRO A 11 14.24 -7.76 -3.50
CA PRO A 11 14.00 -6.64 -4.42
C PRO A 11 13.94 -5.27 -3.72
N GLU A 12 13.50 -5.26 -2.48
CA GLU A 12 13.63 -4.16 -1.52
C GLU A 12 14.02 -4.75 -0.18
N THR A 13 14.87 -4.03 0.59
CA THR A 13 15.30 -4.48 1.92
C THR A 13 14.78 -3.52 2.96
N TYR A 14 13.90 -4.00 3.83
CA TYR A 14 13.33 -3.21 4.92
C TYR A 14 12.69 -4.11 5.99
N GLU A 15 12.30 -3.51 7.09
CA GLU A 15 11.53 -4.12 8.16
C GLU A 15 10.14 -3.46 8.26
N ALA A 16 9.09 -4.27 8.17
CA ALA A 16 7.74 -3.89 8.55
C ALA A 16 7.50 -4.34 10.00
N VAL A 17 6.95 -3.45 10.82
CA VAL A 17 6.68 -3.73 12.24
C VAL A 17 5.22 -3.41 12.56
N ARG A 18 4.66 -4.20 13.48
CA ARG A 18 3.33 -3.95 14.03
C ARG A 18 3.44 -3.12 15.30
N ILE A 19 2.83 -1.95 15.30
CA ILE A 19 2.81 -1.02 16.44
C ILE A 19 1.39 -0.49 16.57
N GLU A 20 0.70 -0.83 17.65
CA GLU A 20 -0.59 -0.26 17.99
C GLU A 20 -0.39 1.15 18.56
N ASP A 21 -1.31 2.06 18.25
CA ASP A 21 -1.30 3.45 18.75
C ASP A 21 0.05 4.17 18.51
N SER A 22 0.65 3.96 17.34
CA SER A 22 1.99 4.48 17.01
C SER A 22 2.08 6.01 17.01
N GLY A 23 0.96 6.70 16.74
CA GLY A 23 0.95 8.13 16.47
C GLY A 23 1.68 8.56 15.20
N ALA A 24 1.99 7.63 14.30
CA ALA A 24 2.71 7.88 13.06
C ALA A 24 1.80 7.97 11.82
N SER A 25 0.50 7.78 12.00
CA SER A 25 -0.53 7.93 10.97
C SER A 25 -1.75 8.66 11.50
N TYR A 26 -2.50 9.28 10.60
CA TYR A 26 -3.81 9.85 10.90
C TYR A 26 -4.93 8.79 10.88
N SER A 27 -4.68 7.59 10.37
CA SER A 27 -5.61 6.47 10.47
C SER A 27 -5.32 5.64 11.73
N SER A 28 -6.32 5.46 12.58
CA SER A 28 -6.23 4.58 13.75
C SER A 28 -6.19 3.09 13.40
N GLU A 29 -6.51 2.75 12.15
CA GLU A 29 -6.44 1.37 11.64
C GLU A 29 -5.01 0.95 11.26
N ASP A 30 -4.11 1.93 11.08
CA ASP A 30 -2.73 1.67 10.72
C ASP A 30 -1.94 1.09 11.90
N VAL A 31 -1.69 -0.19 11.81
CA VAL A 31 -0.92 -0.93 12.81
C VAL A 31 0.39 -1.48 12.26
N TYR A 32 0.60 -1.45 10.94
CA TYR A 32 1.83 -1.88 10.30
C TYR A 32 2.59 -0.71 9.70
N PHE A 33 3.89 -0.68 9.91
CA PHE A 33 4.75 0.41 9.46
C PHE A 33 6.08 -0.11 8.92
N LYS A 34 6.50 0.41 7.77
CA LYS A 34 7.89 0.27 7.31
C LYS A 34 8.76 1.17 8.16
N LYS A 35 9.83 0.62 8.75
CA LYS A 35 10.88 1.42 9.38
C LYS A 35 11.75 2.08 8.31
N ASP A 36 11.88 3.39 8.41
CA ASP A 36 12.74 4.22 7.56
C ASP A 36 13.57 5.14 8.45
N GLU A 37 14.77 4.70 8.82
CA GLU A 37 15.65 5.33 9.82
C GLU A 37 14.91 5.57 11.17
N GLU A 38 14.56 6.83 11.48
CA GLU A 38 13.80 7.19 12.67
C GLU A 38 12.30 7.38 12.39
N ASN A 39 11.87 7.23 11.13
CA ASN A 39 10.48 7.41 10.72
C ASN A 39 9.75 6.07 10.60
N LEU A 40 8.43 6.15 10.74
CA LEU A 40 7.50 5.06 10.48
C LEU A 40 6.64 5.46 9.29
N LEU A 41 6.71 4.68 8.21
CA LEU A 41 5.88 4.88 7.02
C LEU A 41 4.71 3.92 7.07
N PRO A 42 3.45 4.40 7.03
CA PRO A 42 2.28 3.54 7.13
C PRO A 42 2.24 2.51 5.99
N LEU A 43 1.81 1.31 6.33
CA LEU A 43 1.45 0.24 5.41
C LEU A 43 -0.05 -0.01 5.51
N ASP A 44 -0.67 -0.39 4.41
CA ASP A 44 -2.09 -0.76 4.38
C ASP A 44 -2.28 -2.09 5.13
N PRO A 45 -3.01 -2.11 6.25
CA PRO A 45 -3.23 -3.32 7.03
C PRO A 45 -3.86 -4.45 6.22
N VAL A 46 -4.70 -4.12 5.23
CA VAL A 46 -5.35 -5.12 4.37
C VAL A 46 -4.33 -5.79 3.47
N GLN A 47 -3.42 -5.02 2.85
CA GLN A 47 -2.37 -5.56 1.98
C GLN A 47 -1.37 -6.39 2.80
N VAL A 48 -0.98 -5.91 3.99
CA VAL A 48 -0.07 -6.68 4.87
C VAL A 48 -0.72 -7.97 5.35
N ASP A 49 -2.00 -7.94 5.73
CA ASP A 49 -2.73 -9.16 6.14
C ASP A 49 -2.89 -10.15 4.97
N GLU A 50 -3.11 -9.67 3.75
CA GLU A 50 -3.14 -10.52 2.54
C GLU A 50 -1.76 -11.17 2.29
N TYR A 51 -0.68 -10.40 2.45
CA TYR A 51 0.67 -10.93 2.36
C TYR A 51 0.95 -12.00 3.43
N ILE A 52 0.57 -11.75 4.67
CA ILE A 52 0.68 -12.72 5.78
C ILE A 52 -0.13 -13.98 5.47
N ARG A 53 -1.34 -13.86 4.92
CA ARG A 53 -2.15 -15.02 4.51
C ARG A 53 -1.48 -15.81 3.40
N THR A 54 -0.84 -15.17 2.42
CA THR A 54 -0.05 -15.86 1.40
C THR A 54 1.04 -16.70 2.06
N LEU A 55 1.77 -16.11 3.02
CA LEU A 55 2.82 -16.81 3.76
C LEU A 55 2.28 -18.00 4.57
N GLN A 56 1.13 -17.84 5.22
CA GLN A 56 0.49 -18.90 6.03
C GLN A 56 -0.07 -20.05 5.19
N ASN A 57 -0.50 -19.78 3.97
CA ASN A 57 -1.15 -20.74 3.07
C ASN A 57 -0.22 -21.32 2.01
N LEU A 58 1.10 -21.14 2.13
CA LEU A 58 2.05 -21.71 1.18
C LEU A 58 1.86 -23.21 1.05
N ASP A 59 1.69 -23.69 -0.19
CA ASP A 59 1.65 -25.12 -0.45
C ASP A 59 3.06 -25.70 -0.45
N LEU A 60 3.43 -26.33 0.65
CA LEU A 60 4.71 -27.00 0.86
C LEU A 60 4.60 -28.53 0.68
N SER A 61 3.62 -29.01 -0.09
CA SER A 61 3.42 -30.43 -0.32
C SER A 61 4.24 -30.99 -1.49
N ASP A 62 4.71 -30.14 -2.41
CA ASP A 62 5.57 -30.55 -3.54
C ASP A 62 7.06 -30.31 -3.21
N TYR A 63 7.86 -31.35 -3.41
CA TYR A 63 9.27 -31.38 -3.03
C TYR A 63 10.15 -31.44 -4.26
N ALA A 64 11.02 -30.47 -4.45
CA ALA A 64 12.10 -30.55 -5.44
C ALA A 64 13.21 -31.50 -4.95
N SER A 65 13.49 -31.50 -3.62
CA SER A 65 14.40 -32.44 -2.97
C SER A 65 14.08 -32.56 -1.49
N TYR A 66 14.15 -33.79 -0.95
CA TYR A 66 14.01 -34.07 0.48
C TYR A 66 15.29 -33.83 1.28
N TYR A 67 16.43 -33.76 0.59
CA TYR A 67 17.73 -33.51 1.19
C TYR A 67 18.60 -32.75 0.20
N VAL A 68 19.00 -31.55 0.57
CA VAL A 68 19.90 -30.68 -0.18
C VAL A 68 21.15 -30.44 0.65
N SER A 69 22.30 -30.80 0.12
CA SER A 69 23.59 -30.47 0.73
C SER A 69 23.93 -29.00 0.52
N GLU A 70 24.89 -28.48 1.31
CA GLU A 70 25.32 -27.06 1.22
C GLU A 70 25.77 -26.67 -0.19
N GLU A 71 26.37 -27.59 -0.96
CA GLU A 71 26.85 -27.32 -2.33
C GLU A 71 25.73 -27.37 -3.37
N GLU A 72 24.58 -27.99 -3.06
CA GLU A 72 23.47 -28.18 -3.99
C GLU A 72 22.44 -27.06 -3.96
N TRP A 73 22.47 -26.17 -2.95
CA TRP A 73 21.51 -25.05 -2.86
C TRP A 73 21.53 -24.14 -4.10
N SER A 74 22.69 -23.99 -4.74
CA SER A 74 22.83 -23.23 -5.97
C SER A 74 22.00 -23.78 -7.15
N THR A 75 21.69 -25.10 -7.13
CA THR A 75 20.83 -25.71 -8.14
C THR A 75 19.40 -25.16 -8.11
N TYR A 76 18.96 -24.71 -6.94
CA TYR A 76 17.64 -24.13 -6.69
C TYR A 76 17.67 -22.61 -6.57
N GLY A 77 18.86 -21.98 -6.71
CA GLY A 77 19.05 -20.54 -6.50
C GLY A 77 18.93 -20.10 -5.05
N LEU A 78 18.90 -21.05 -4.09
CA LEU A 78 18.67 -20.80 -2.66
C LEU A 78 19.96 -20.60 -1.85
N ASP A 79 21.12 -20.64 -2.49
CA ASP A 79 22.41 -20.17 -1.95
C ASP A 79 22.51 -18.64 -1.97
N ALA A 80 21.80 -17.98 -2.93
CA ALA A 80 21.62 -16.54 -3.04
C ALA A 80 20.16 -16.24 -3.42
N PRO A 81 19.19 -16.38 -2.50
CA PRO A 81 17.77 -16.29 -2.80
C PRO A 81 17.36 -14.90 -3.29
N GLU A 82 16.35 -14.85 -4.16
CA GLU A 82 15.77 -13.58 -4.62
C GLU A 82 15.04 -12.84 -3.52
N LEU A 83 14.47 -13.60 -2.56
CA LEU A 83 13.84 -13.09 -1.37
C LEU A 83 14.23 -13.94 -0.17
N SER A 84 14.68 -13.29 0.90
CA SER A 84 14.72 -13.83 2.25
C SER A 84 13.74 -13.06 3.10
N LEU A 85 12.77 -13.75 3.66
CA LEU A 85 11.79 -13.23 4.60
C LEU A 85 12.01 -13.84 5.96
N GLU A 86 12.00 -13.00 7.00
CA GLU A 86 11.98 -13.43 8.39
C GLU A 86 10.76 -12.80 9.07
N ALA A 87 9.87 -13.64 9.62
CA ALA A 87 8.65 -13.20 10.27
C ALA A 87 8.68 -13.59 11.75
N ASP A 88 8.59 -12.61 12.64
CA ASP A 88 8.37 -12.84 14.06
C ASP A 88 6.88 -12.87 14.36
N TYR A 89 6.45 -13.90 15.06
CA TYR A 89 5.05 -14.11 15.36
C TYR A 89 4.84 -14.59 16.80
N THR A 90 3.61 -14.38 17.30
CA THR A 90 3.12 -14.93 18.55
C THR A 90 1.79 -15.63 18.33
N PHE A 91 1.56 -16.73 19.06
CA PHE A 91 0.28 -17.42 19.08
C PHE A 91 -0.01 -17.94 20.47
N GLU A 92 -1.30 -18.13 20.78
CA GLU A 92 -1.74 -18.78 22.01
C GLU A 92 -1.75 -20.31 21.79
N ASN A 93 -1.02 -21.05 22.63
CA ASN A 93 -1.00 -22.50 22.59
C ASN A 93 -2.26 -23.10 23.26
N GLU A 94 -2.39 -24.44 23.28
CA GLU A 94 -3.52 -25.16 23.88
C GLU A 94 -3.65 -24.87 25.39
N ASP A 95 -2.56 -24.55 26.07
CA ASP A 95 -2.51 -24.22 27.50
C ASP A 95 -2.80 -22.74 27.77
N LYS A 96 -3.18 -21.95 26.73
CA LYS A 96 -3.42 -20.51 26.78
C LYS A 96 -2.18 -19.67 27.14
N GLU A 97 -1.01 -20.15 26.79
CA GLU A 97 0.24 -19.42 26.93
C GLU A 97 0.64 -18.80 25.60
N ASN A 98 1.09 -17.55 25.62
CA ASN A 98 1.66 -16.89 24.45
C ASN A 98 3.04 -17.47 24.14
N VAL A 99 3.16 -18.06 22.96
CA VAL A 99 4.41 -18.61 22.44
C VAL A 99 4.88 -17.75 21.27
N SER A 100 6.13 -17.33 21.29
CA SER A 100 6.74 -16.58 20.21
C SER A 100 7.62 -17.48 19.35
N GLY A 101 7.68 -17.23 18.08
CA GLY A 101 8.53 -17.92 17.12
C GLY A 101 9.01 -17.00 16.02
N THR A 102 9.98 -17.46 15.28
CA THR A 102 10.49 -16.82 14.07
C THR A 102 10.43 -17.82 12.93
N LEU A 103 9.79 -17.43 11.84
CA LEU A 103 9.75 -18.18 10.58
C LEU A 103 10.69 -17.50 9.58
N THR A 104 11.57 -18.29 8.96
CA THR A 104 12.40 -17.81 7.85
C THR A 104 12.01 -18.55 6.58
N VAL A 105 11.78 -17.79 5.50
CA VAL A 105 11.49 -18.35 4.18
C VAL A 105 12.44 -17.71 3.18
N SER A 106 13.20 -18.55 2.46
CA SER A 106 14.02 -18.14 1.33
C SER A 106 13.37 -18.61 0.04
N VAL A 107 13.28 -17.76 -0.95
CA VAL A 107 12.58 -18.01 -2.22
C VAL A 107 13.45 -17.64 -3.40
N SER A 108 13.45 -18.45 -4.44
CA SER A 108 14.11 -18.12 -5.71
C SER A 108 13.45 -18.85 -6.89
N ARG A 109 13.50 -18.21 -8.06
CA ARG A 109 13.19 -18.87 -9.34
C ARG A 109 14.29 -19.88 -9.71
N ASP A 110 13.93 -20.82 -10.58
CA ASP A 110 14.92 -21.72 -11.18
C ASP A 110 16.01 -20.89 -11.88
N PRO A 111 17.30 -21.09 -11.54
CA PRO A 111 18.39 -20.28 -12.08
C PRO A 111 18.49 -20.30 -13.60
N LYS A 112 18.11 -21.43 -14.25
CA LYS A 112 18.14 -21.55 -15.71
C LYS A 112 17.00 -20.78 -16.37
N GLU A 113 15.83 -20.72 -15.73
CA GLU A 113 14.71 -19.91 -16.22
C GLU A 113 15.01 -18.43 -16.06
N LYS A 114 15.58 -18.02 -14.93
CA LYS A 114 16.01 -16.65 -14.68
C LYS A 114 17.03 -16.17 -15.73
N GLU A 115 18.05 -16.96 -16.00
CA GLU A 115 19.05 -16.64 -17.03
C GLU A 115 18.43 -16.52 -18.43
N LYS A 116 17.39 -17.32 -18.75
CA LYS A 116 16.65 -17.21 -20.02
C LYS A 116 15.78 -15.95 -20.07
N ALA A 117 15.11 -15.60 -18.99
CA ALA A 117 14.28 -14.40 -18.90
C ALA A 117 15.13 -13.13 -19.08
N GLU A 118 16.26 -13.01 -18.40
CA GLU A 118 17.21 -11.91 -18.55
C GLU A 118 17.74 -11.76 -19.99
N LYS A 119 17.94 -12.88 -20.68
CA LYS A 119 18.35 -12.86 -22.10
C LYS A 119 17.23 -12.41 -23.04
N LYS A 120 15.96 -12.71 -22.71
CA LYS A 120 14.80 -12.29 -23.50
C LYS A 120 14.49 -10.80 -23.33
N GLU A 121 14.58 -10.26 -22.09
CA GLU A 121 14.40 -8.83 -21.84
C GLU A 121 15.41 -7.96 -22.59
N ASN A 122 16.64 -8.47 -22.81
CA ASN A 122 17.67 -7.82 -23.60
C ASN A 122 17.49 -7.99 -25.12
N SER A 123 16.53 -8.79 -25.59
CA SER A 123 16.17 -8.95 -27.00
C SER A 123 14.76 -8.37 -27.22
N GLU A 124 14.58 -7.50 -28.23
CA GLU A 124 13.30 -6.84 -28.57
C GLU A 124 12.16 -7.81 -29.00
N GLU A 125 12.30 -9.11 -28.77
CA GLU A 125 11.27 -10.13 -29.04
C GLU A 125 10.33 -10.28 -27.84
N ASN A 126 9.38 -9.38 -27.73
CA ASN A 126 8.27 -9.48 -26.79
C ASN A 126 7.21 -10.46 -27.33
N SER A 127 7.44 -11.76 -27.19
CA SER A 127 6.40 -12.76 -27.43
C SER A 127 5.49 -12.78 -26.20
N GLY A 128 4.22 -12.40 -26.35
CA GLY A 128 3.21 -12.36 -25.30
C GLY A 128 2.79 -13.75 -24.75
N GLU A 129 3.73 -14.67 -24.63
CA GLU A 129 3.55 -15.97 -23.97
C GLU A 129 3.71 -15.79 -22.45
N GLU A 130 2.76 -16.29 -21.69
CA GLU A 130 2.88 -16.36 -20.23
C GLU A 130 4.14 -17.16 -19.87
N GLU A 131 5.04 -16.55 -19.10
CA GLU A 131 6.24 -17.24 -18.62
C GLU A 131 5.84 -18.36 -17.64
N GLU A 132 6.21 -19.59 -17.96
CA GLU A 132 6.21 -20.67 -16.97
C GLU A 132 7.23 -20.31 -15.88
N ILE A 133 6.75 -20.18 -14.64
CA ILE A 133 7.58 -19.88 -13.48
C ILE A 133 7.77 -21.17 -12.68
N THR A 134 8.99 -21.66 -12.62
CA THR A 134 9.42 -22.66 -11.66
C THR A 134 10.15 -21.96 -10.52
N ALA A 135 9.67 -22.10 -9.29
CA ALA A 135 10.28 -21.48 -8.12
C ALA A 135 10.43 -22.46 -6.97
N TYR A 136 11.37 -22.17 -6.10
CA TYR A 136 11.72 -22.99 -4.96
C TYR A 136 11.73 -22.19 -3.68
N ALA A 137 11.42 -22.86 -2.57
CA ALA A 137 11.52 -22.31 -1.24
C ALA A 137 12.33 -23.19 -0.30
N ARG A 138 12.97 -22.55 0.67
CA ARG A 138 13.54 -23.17 1.87
C ARG A 138 12.88 -22.55 3.08
N VAL A 139 12.39 -23.39 3.99
CA VAL A 139 11.76 -22.92 5.23
C VAL A 139 12.68 -23.22 6.40
N ASN A 140 12.96 -22.20 7.19
CA ASN A 140 13.90 -22.25 8.32
C ASN A 140 15.27 -22.83 7.87
N ASN A 141 15.90 -23.61 8.73
CA ASN A 141 17.16 -24.29 8.45
C ASN A 141 16.96 -25.72 7.91
N SER A 142 15.80 -25.99 7.28
CA SER A 142 15.56 -27.33 6.71
C SER A 142 16.51 -27.62 5.55
N GLN A 143 16.74 -28.92 5.33
CA GLN A 143 17.49 -29.39 4.15
C GLN A 143 16.56 -29.78 2.99
N ILE A 144 15.32 -29.31 3.02
CA ILE A 144 14.29 -29.59 2.02
C ILE A 144 14.18 -28.39 1.09
N ALA A 145 14.23 -28.65 -0.21
CA ALA A 145 13.82 -27.69 -1.23
C ALA A 145 12.38 -27.98 -1.63
N TYR A 146 11.48 -27.06 -1.34
CA TYR A 146 10.09 -27.11 -1.75
C TYR A 146 9.94 -26.48 -3.13
N LYS A 147 8.98 -26.97 -3.90
CA LYS A 147 8.61 -26.37 -5.17
C LYS A 147 7.37 -25.50 -4.94
N LEU A 148 7.45 -24.27 -5.36
CA LEU A 148 6.34 -23.31 -5.25
C LEU A 148 5.50 -23.28 -6.51
N THR A 149 4.21 -23.00 -6.36
CA THR A 149 3.36 -22.59 -7.48
C THR A 149 3.79 -21.20 -7.99
N ALA A 150 3.46 -20.89 -9.24
CA ALA A 150 3.71 -19.55 -9.79
C ALA A 150 2.93 -18.46 -9.02
N GLU A 151 1.76 -18.79 -8.47
CA GLU A 151 0.94 -17.90 -7.65
C GLU A 151 1.61 -17.60 -6.31
N ASP A 152 2.05 -18.63 -5.57
CA ASP A 152 2.77 -18.47 -4.30
C ASP A 152 4.04 -17.65 -4.48
N TYR A 153 4.82 -17.95 -5.54
CA TYR A 153 6.03 -17.19 -5.84
C TYR A 153 5.71 -15.72 -6.09
N LYS A 154 4.74 -15.41 -6.95
CA LYS A 154 4.34 -14.02 -7.24
C LYS A 154 3.82 -13.31 -5.99
N GLY A 155 3.01 -13.99 -5.19
CA GLY A 155 2.49 -13.45 -3.95
C GLY A 155 3.59 -13.12 -2.94
N LEU A 156 4.59 -13.99 -2.78
CA LEU A 156 5.73 -13.73 -1.89
C LEU A 156 6.63 -12.60 -2.41
N MET A 157 6.79 -12.47 -3.74
CA MET A 157 7.60 -11.42 -4.36
C MET A 157 6.90 -10.04 -4.34
N ALA A 158 5.60 -9.96 -4.06
CA ALA A 158 4.83 -8.72 -3.90
C ALA A 158 5.04 -8.13 -2.50
N MET A 159 6.30 -7.82 -2.17
CA MET A 159 6.73 -7.40 -0.83
C MET A 159 7.33 -5.99 -0.77
N LYS A 160 7.42 -5.29 -1.90
CA LYS A 160 7.96 -3.93 -1.90
C LYS A 160 7.05 -2.99 -1.11
N TYR A 161 7.60 -1.88 -0.65
CA TYR A 161 6.80 -0.86 0.02
C TYR A 161 5.58 -0.43 -0.81
N ASP A 162 5.76 -0.26 -2.12
CA ASP A 162 4.68 0.11 -3.02
C ASP A 162 3.61 -0.98 -3.20
N ASP A 163 3.93 -2.24 -2.93
CA ASP A 163 2.95 -3.33 -2.95
C ASP A 163 2.08 -3.35 -1.68
N LEU A 164 2.64 -2.88 -0.55
CA LEU A 164 2.04 -2.99 0.78
C LEU A 164 1.53 -1.66 1.36
N ARG A 165 1.79 -0.52 0.72
CA ARG A 165 1.29 0.78 1.19
C ARG A 165 -0.12 1.07 0.70
N HIS A 166 -0.80 2.03 1.34
CA HIS A 166 -2.10 2.52 0.90
C HIS A 166 -2.05 3.03 -0.54
N LYS A 167 -3.03 2.62 -1.33
CA LYS A 167 -3.22 3.14 -2.70
C LYS A 167 -4.07 4.40 -2.71
N GLU A 168 -4.89 4.60 -1.70
CA GLU A 168 -5.67 5.81 -1.51
C GLU A 168 -4.75 7.01 -1.26
N VAL A 169 -5.09 8.18 -1.84
CA VAL A 169 -4.40 9.44 -1.54
C VAL A 169 -4.76 9.91 -0.12
N PHE A 170 -6.00 9.64 0.30
CA PHE A 170 -6.48 9.81 1.67
C PHE A 170 -7.13 8.51 2.15
N TRP A 171 -6.56 7.89 3.19
CA TRP A 171 -7.03 6.62 3.76
C TRP A 171 -7.59 6.75 5.19
N GLY A 172 -7.79 8.00 5.66
CA GLY A 172 -8.41 8.26 6.96
C GLY A 172 -9.92 8.04 6.96
N ASP A 173 -10.49 8.01 8.16
CA ASP A 173 -11.93 7.97 8.33
C ASP A 173 -12.54 9.33 7.97
N THR A 174 -13.44 9.35 7.00
CA THR A 174 -14.14 10.58 6.60
C THR A 174 -15.06 11.13 7.70
N GLU A 175 -15.46 10.31 8.67
CA GLU A 175 -16.22 10.76 9.85
C GLU A 175 -15.37 11.60 10.79
N GLU A 176 -14.04 11.52 10.73
CA GLU A 176 -13.14 12.38 11.48
C GLU A 176 -12.94 13.76 10.83
N ILE A 177 -13.34 13.94 9.57
CA ILE A 177 -13.23 15.25 8.91
C ILE A 177 -14.23 16.22 9.49
N THR A 178 -13.75 17.35 10.03
CA THR A 178 -14.55 18.39 10.69
C THR A 178 -14.73 19.65 9.85
N GLY A 179 -13.88 19.83 8.83
CA GLY A 179 -13.93 20.96 7.90
C GLY A 179 -13.07 20.67 6.67
N ILE A 180 -13.36 21.35 5.58
CA ILE A 180 -12.61 21.21 4.33
C ILE A 180 -12.42 22.61 3.74
N ASP A 181 -11.16 23.02 3.58
CA ASP A 181 -10.83 24.20 2.80
C ASP A 181 -10.43 23.75 1.39
N ILE A 182 -10.97 24.40 0.37
CA ILE A 182 -10.84 24.02 -1.03
C ILE A 182 -10.32 25.22 -1.82
N SER A 183 -9.23 25.03 -2.58
CA SER A 183 -8.81 25.99 -3.62
C SER A 183 -9.04 25.34 -4.98
N LEU A 184 -9.91 25.95 -5.78
CA LEU A 184 -10.28 25.48 -7.12
C LEU A 184 -10.36 26.66 -8.09
N GLU A 185 -9.65 26.59 -9.21
CA GLU A 185 -9.64 27.60 -10.29
C GLU A 185 -9.35 29.05 -9.81
N GLY A 186 -8.62 29.19 -8.71
CA GLY A 186 -8.24 30.49 -8.12
C GLY A 186 -9.30 31.09 -7.19
N ALA A 187 -10.33 30.34 -6.84
CA ALA A 187 -11.31 30.66 -5.81
C ALA A 187 -11.12 29.73 -4.60
N ASP A 188 -11.38 30.25 -3.41
CA ASP A 188 -11.29 29.53 -2.15
C ASP A 188 -12.69 29.36 -1.54
N TYR A 189 -12.94 28.15 -1.07
CA TYR A 189 -14.19 27.74 -0.45
C TYR A 189 -13.89 27.07 0.88
N SER A 190 -14.78 27.19 1.85
CA SER A 190 -14.66 26.54 3.15
C SER A 190 -15.96 25.85 3.52
N LEU A 191 -15.90 24.54 3.67
CA LEU A 191 -16.99 23.71 4.18
C LEU A 191 -16.78 23.46 5.67
N THR A 192 -17.80 23.69 6.47
CA THR A 192 -17.74 23.51 7.92
C THR A 192 -18.78 22.51 8.38
N SER A 193 -18.50 21.80 9.46
CA SER A 193 -19.46 20.86 10.02
C SER A 193 -19.79 21.15 11.46
N LYS A 194 -20.96 20.66 11.89
CA LYS A 194 -21.43 20.68 13.30
C LYS A 194 -21.93 19.30 13.67
N GLY A 195 -21.83 18.95 14.94
CA GLY A 195 -22.20 17.63 15.44
C GLY A 195 -21.00 16.71 15.62
N LYS A 196 -21.24 15.44 15.91
CA LYS A 196 -20.20 14.42 16.11
C LYS A 196 -20.49 13.23 15.21
N LYS A 197 -19.46 12.74 14.53
CA LYS A 197 -19.51 11.52 13.67
C LYS A 197 -20.81 11.43 12.87
N ASP A 198 -21.58 10.37 13.06
CA ASP A 198 -22.82 10.04 12.31
C ASP A 198 -23.90 11.13 12.31
N ASP A 199 -23.91 12.03 13.32
CA ASP A 199 -24.87 13.15 13.42
C ASP A 199 -24.28 14.46 12.88
N ARG A 200 -23.25 14.41 12.05
CA ARG A 200 -22.57 15.58 11.52
C ARG A 200 -23.36 16.21 10.38
N THR A 201 -23.68 17.49 10.54
CA THR A 201 -24.31 18.31 9.49
C THR A 201 -23.28 19.22 8.87
N TRP A 202 -23.20 19.23 7.55
CA TRP A 202 -22.27 20.06 6.80
C TRP A 202 -22.93 21.34 6.28
N THR A 203 -22.18 22.43 6.24
CA THR A 203 -22.67 23.72 5.81
C THR A 203 -21.65 24.42 4.90
N TYR A 204 -22.16 25.09 3.87
CA TYR A 204 -21.45 26.02 3.03
C TYR A 204 -22.21 27.36 2.99
N GLN A 205 -21.56 28.49 3.29
CA GLN A 205 -22.18 29.82 3.38
C GLN A 205 -23.45 29.86 4.27
N GLU A 206 -23.41 29.14 5.40
CA GLU A 206 -24.50 29.01 6.38
C GLU A 206 -25.68 28.13 5.92
N GLU A 207 -25.67 27.59 4.68
CA GLU A 207 -26.68 26.66 4.18
C GLU A 207 -26.23 25.22 4.35
N GLU A 208 -27.18 24.33 4.65
CA GLU A 208 -26.93 22.90 4.79
C GLU A 208 -26.67 22.27 3.44
N ILE A 209 -25.66 21.40 3.37
CA ILE A 209 -25.21 20.74 2.13
C ILE A 209 -25.09 19.24 2.34
N GLU A 210 -25.29 18.48 1.24
CA GLU A 210 -24.96 17.05 1.17
C GLU A 210 -23.49 16.87 0.73
N THR A 211 -22.76 15.94 1.38
CA THR A 211 -21.32 15.72 1.12
C THR A 211 -20.99 14.30 0.67
N ASP A 212 -21.97 13.44 0.46
CA ASP A 212 -21.76 12.02 0.11
C ASP A 212 -20.96 11.85 -1.19
N GLU A 213 -21.27 12.65 -2.22
CA GLU A 213 -20.55 12.63 -3.50
C GLU A 213 -19.10 13.12 -3.33
N LEU A 214 -18.88 14.15 -2.53
CA LEU A 214 -17.55 14.67 -2.23
C LEU A 214 -16.67 13.63 -1.51
N PHE A 215 -17.21 12.99 -0.48
CA PHE A 215 -16.48 11.96 0.25
C PHE A 215 -16.28 10.70 -0.57
N SER A 216 -17.24 10.34 -1.42
CA SER A 216 -17.08 9.23 -2.36
C SER A 216 -15.96 9.51 -3.36
N ALA A 217 -15.91 10.72 -3.94
CA ALA A 217 -14.86 11.13 -4.85
C ALA A 217 -13.48 11.20 -4.15
N LEU A 218 -13.43 11.72 -2.92
CA LEU A 218 -12.20 11.75 -2.11
C LEU A 218 -11.64 10.35 -1.85
N LYS A 219 -12.48 9.40 -1.40
CA LYS A 219 -12.11 7.98 -1.21
C LYS A 219 -11.79 7.28 -2.53
N GLY A 220 -12.29 7.80 -3.63
CA GLY A 220 -12.03 7.31 -4.98
C GLY A 220 -10.66 7.68 -5.53
N LEU A 221 -9.91 8.61 -4.90
CA LEU A 221 -8.58 8.99 -5.32
C LEU A 221 -7.59 7.87 -4.99
N LYS A 222 -7.20 7.09 -5.99
CA LYS A 222 -6.32 5.91 -5.84
C LYS A 222 -5.18 5.95 -6.84
N ALA A 223 -4.01 5.57 -6.37
CA ALA A 223 -2.82 5.44 -7.18
C ALA A 223 -2.96 4.38 -8.27
N ASP A 224 -2.64 4.75 -9.51
CA ASP A 224 -2.30 3.81 -10.57
C ASP A 224 -0.85 3.33 -10.40
N CYS A 225 0.03 4.27 -10.06
CA CYS A 225 1.41 3.97 -9.67
C CYS A 225 1.92 5.02 -8.69
N PHE A 226 2.92 4.64 -7.90
CA PHE A 226 3.60 5.55 -7.00
C PHE A 226 4.76 6.25 -7.72
N THR A 227 5.02 7.51 -7.34
CA THR A 227 6.10 8.31 -7.91
C THR A 227 6.58 9.34 -6.91
N GLU A 228 7.83 9.75 -7.05
CA GLU A 228 8.46 10.85 -6.31
C GLU A 228 8.75 12.05 -7.23
N GLU A 229 8.20 12.06 -8.44
CA GLU A 229 8.40 13.16 -9.39
C GLU A 229 7.82 14.45 -8.82
N GLU A 230 8.61 15.53 -8.88
CA GLU A 230 8.15 16.85 -8.45
C GLU A 230 7.10 17.41 -9.42
N SER A 231 6.05 18.03 -8.86
CA SER A 231 5.05 18.71 -9.67
C SER A 231 5.62 20.00 -10.28
N GLY A 232 5.86 19.98 -11.59
CA GLY A 232 6.15 21.19 -12.37
C GLY A 232 4.90 21.76 -13.06
N GLN A 233 3.72 21.23 -12.78
CA GLN A 233 2.49 21.39 -13.54
C GLN A 233 1.49 22.31 -12.82
N LYS A 234 0.40 22.65 -13.54
CA LYS A 234 -0.69 23.46 -13.00
C LYS A 234 -1.47 22.68 -11.94
N GLU A 235 -1.65 23.28 -10.76
CA GLU A 235 -2.57 22.83 -9.74
C GLU A 235 -4.00 22.80 -10.31
N GLU A 236 -4.69 21.67 -10.20
CA GLU A 236 -6.10 21.52 -10.59
C GLU A 236 -7.02 21.75 -9.40
N ILE A 237 -6.69 21.18 -8.25
CA ILE A 237 -7.46 21.36 -7.01
C ILE A 237 -6.55 21.13 -5.80
N ARG A 238 -6.82 21.87 -4.73
CA ARG A 238 -6.24 21.67 -3.38
C ARG A 238 -7.34 21.51 -2.37
N LEU A 239 -7.21 20.50 -1.51
CA LEU A 239 -8.05 20.29 -0.35
C LEU A 239 -7.21 20.33 0.91
N THR A 240 -7.65 21.03 1.93
CA THR A 240 -7.13 20.92 3.29
C THR A 240 -8.24 20.34 4.17
N LEU A 241 -8.07 19.09 4.58
CA LEU A 241 -8.99 18.37 5.44
C LEU A 241 -8.64 18.63 6.89
N HIS A 242 -9.57 19.18 7.68
CA HIS A 242 -9.41 19.35 9.12
C HIS A 242 -9.96 18.10 9.81
N LEU A 243 -9.15 17.46 10.66
CA LEU A 243 -9.49 16.19 11.30
C LEU A 243 -9.71 16.36 12.80
N ASP A 244 -10.66 15.60 13.37
CA ASP A 244 -10.80 15.39 14.82
C ASP A 244 -9.76 14.35 15.28
N ASN A 245 -8.49 14.67 15.07
CA ASN A 245 -7.36 13.79 15.30
C ASN A 245 -6.20 14.57 15.93
N GLU A 246 -5.75 14.12 17.12
CA GLU A 246 -4.70 14.82 17.86
C GLU A 246 -3.31 14.67 17.21
N VAL A 247 -3.08 13.59 16.48
CA VAL A 247 -1.80 13.30 15.83
C VAL A 247 -1.62 14.11 14.56
N SER A 248 -2.67 14.14 13.72
CA SER A 248 -2.69 14.87 12.46
C SER A 248 -3.98 15.68 12.37
N PRO A 249 -4.00 16.90 12.90
CA PRO A 249 -5.21 17.73 12.93
C PRO A 249 -5.63 18.22 11.53
N GLN A 250 -4.76 18.07 10.53
CA GLN A 250 -5.07 18.39 9.15
C GLN A 250 -4.25 17.55 8.19
N VAL A 251 -4.81 17.31 7.00
CA VAL A 251 -4.15 16.69 5.84
C VAL A 251 -4.40 17.56 4.62
N THR A 252 -3.35 17.89 3.88
CA THR A 252 -3.46 18.68 2.64
C THR A 252 -3.22 17.78 1.44
N ILE A 253 -4.17 17.75 0.52
CA ILE A 253 -4.10 17.01 -0.75
C ILE A 253 -4.07 18.02 -1.88
N VAL A 254 -3.14 17.87 -2.83
CA VAL A 254 -3.07 18.69 -4.02
C VAL A 254 -2.98 17.79 -5.24
N LEU A 255 -3.83 18.05 -6.21
CA LEU A 255 -3.80 17.38 -7.50
C LEU A 255 -3.28 18.32 -8.57
N TYR A 256 -2.24 17.88 -9.26
CA TYR A 256 -1.64 18.62 -10.37
C TYR A 256 -1.89 17.87 -11.67
N ARG A 257 -2.12 18.62 -12.76
CA ARG A 257 -2.18 18.01 -14.07
C ARG A 257 -0.81 17.42 -14.42
N TYR A 258 -0.75 16.14 -14.74
CA TYR A 258 0.47 15.48 -15.20
C TYR A 258 0.49 15.35 -16.73
N ASP A 259 -0.52 14.71 -17.30
CA ASP A 259 -0.73 14.58 -18.74
C ASP A 259 -2.22 14.60 -19.12
N GLY A 260 -2.58 14.06 -20.28
CA GLY A 260 -3.98 13.98 -20.75
C GLY A 260 -4.83 12.97 -19.96
N SER A 261 -4.23 11.97 -19.35
CA SER A 261 -4.88 10.82 -18.70
C SER A 261 -4.66 10.76 -17.19
N SER A 262 -3.63 11.44 -16.66
CA SER A 262 -3.18 11.32 -15.28
C SER A 262 -3.05 12.65 -14.57
N CYS A 263 -3.25 12.63 -13.26
CA CYS A 263 -2.89 13.72 -12.34
C CYS A 263 -1.84 13.21 -11.35
N LEU A 264 -0.94 14.13 -10.96
CA LEU A 264 0.00 13.90 -9.88
C LEU A 264 -0.68 14.28 -8.57
N ALA A 265 -0.70 13.35 -7.61
CA ALA A 265 -1.22 13.58 -6.28
C ALA A 265 -0.08 13.87 -5.29
N GLU A 266 -0.24 14.92 -4.51
CA GLU A 266 0.62 15.31 -3.41
C GLU A 266 -0.19 15.28 -2.12
N ALA A 267 0.37 14.70 -1.07
CA ALA A 267 -0.18 14.72 0.28
C ALA A 267 0.84 15.34 1.25
N ASP A 268 0.43 16.35 2.00
CA ASP A 268 1.26 17.10 2.96
C ASP A 268 2.61 17.57 2.41
N GLY A 269 2.59 18.07 1.16
CA GLY A 269 3.76 18.61 0.49
C GLY A 269 4.74 17.56 -0.04
N LYS A 270 4.32 16.30 -0.11
CA LYS A 270 5.09 15.21 -0.73
C LYS A 270 4.31 14.60 -1.88
N THR A 271 4.96 14.45 -3.02
CA THR A 271 4.40 13.65 -4.11
C THR A 271 4.27 12.20 -3.69
N VAL A 272 3.12 11.61 -3.95
CA VAL A 272 2.84 10.23 -3.54
C VAL A 272 2.51 9.32 -4.72
N SER A 273 1.75 9.79 -5.72
CA SER A 273 1.28 8.92 -6.79
C SER A 273 0.81 9.67 -8.04
N LEU A 274 0.73 8.92 -9.14
CA LEU A 274 -0.11 9.25 -10.28
C LEU A 274 -1.47 8.56 -10.12
N ILE A 275 -2.53 9.34 -10.30
CA ILE A 275 -3.92 8.88 -10.27
C ILE A 275 -4.57 9.08 -11.64
N PRO A 276 -5.59 8.31 -12.03
CA PRO A 276 -6.40 8.58 -13.21
C PRO A 276 -7.00 9.99 -13.15
N ARG A 277 -6.89 10.74 -14.23
CA ARG A 277 -7.46 12.10 -14.30
C ARG A 277 -8.98 12.11 -14.12
N SER A 278 -9.69 11.04 -14.47
CA SER A 278 -11.12 10.92 -14.23
C SER A 278 -11.48 11.09 -12.75
N GLN A 279 -10.67 10.55 -11.83
CA GLN A 279 -10.88 10.69 -10.39
C GLN A 279 -10.75 12.15 -9.92
N ALA A 280 -9.78 12.90 -10.48
CA ALA A 280 -9.66 14.33 -10.22
C ALA A 280 -10.87 15.12 -10.76
N VAL A 281 -11.39 14.73 -11.92
CA VAL A 281 -12.61 15.33 -12.50
C VAL A 281 -13.80 15.05 -11.61
N ASP A 282 -14.01 13.80 -11.18
CA ASP A 282 -15.11 13.42 -10.28
C ASP A 282 -15.08 14.24 -8.98
N LEU A 283 -13.89 14.44 -8.40
CA LEU A 283 -13.70 15.29 -7.22
C LEU A 283 -14.06 16.75 -7.49
N ILE A 284 -13.61 17.31 -8.62
CA ILE A 284 -13.90 18.69 -9.02
C ILE A 284 -15.41 18.87 -9.28
N GLU A 285 -16.06 17.90 -9.93
CA GLU A 285 -17.50 17.92 -10.17
C GLU A 285 -18.29 17.87 -8.85
N ALA A 286 -17.90 17.03 -7.91
CA ALA A 286 -18.51 16.98 -6.58
C ALA A 286 -18.39 18.30 -5.82
N VAL A 287 -17.21 18.96 -5.88
CA VAL A 287 -16.99 20.29 -5.30
C VAL A 287 -17.88 21.33 -5.99
N ASN A 288 -17.93 21.34 -7.33
CA ASN A 288 -18.74 22.30 -8.09
C ASN A 288 -20.25 22.14 -7.81
N THR A 289 -20.74 20.91 -7.61
CA THR A 289 -22.13 20.66 -7.22
C THR A 289 -22.48 21.37 -5.89
N ILE A 290 -21.57 21.38 -4.94
CA ILE A 290 -21.75 22.06 -3.66
C ILE A 290 -21.69 23.59 -3.81
N VAL A 291 -20.61 24.12 -4.46
CA VAL A 291 -20.32 25.54 -4.45
C VAL A 291 -21.10 26.35 -5.48
N LEU A 292 -21.56 25.70 -6.57
CA LEU A 292 -22.35 26.34 -7.63
C LEU A 292 -23.84 26.06 -7.48
N GLY A 293 -24.24 24.91 -6.89
CA GLY A 293 -25.64 24.56 -6.66
C GLY A 293 -26.36 25.53 -5.73
N ASN A 294 -25.62 26.19 -4.82
CA ASN A 294 -26.16 27.20 -3.91
C ASN A 294 -26.22 28.62 -4.54
N THR A 295 -25.95 28.77 -5.84
CA THR A 295 -26.00 30.08 -6.53
C THR A 295 -27.25 30.29 -7.38
N GLU A 296 -28.18 29.31 -7.41
CA GLU A 296 -29.46 29.45 -8.13
C GLU A 296 -30.64 29.65 -7.13
N ASP A 297 -30.69 30.85 -6.47
CA ASP A 297 -31.94 31.43 -5.93
C ASP A 297 -31.90 32.99 -5.93
#